data_1fbd83aec37f62318f904fd14512637d
#
_entry.id   1fbd83aec37f62318f904fd14512637d
#
_cell.length_a   1.000
_cell.length_b   1.000
_cell.length_c   1.000
_cell.angle_alpha   90.00
_cell.angle_beta   90.00
_cell.angle_gamma   90.00
#
_symmetry.space_group_name_H-M   'P 1'
#
loop_
_entity.id
_entity.type
_entity.pdbx_description
1 polymer ?
#
loop_
_entity_poly.entity_id
_entity_poly.type
_entity_poly.pdbx_seq_one_letter_code
_entity_poly.pdbx_strand_id
1 'polypeptide(L)'
;DAPTTRAVAKGGTGATAALRFTYLGTTARTDALSSGEVRSQVGLKLLAEDGCNLLYVMWRAGERGGVVVQTKRNRGKSTSFECGADGYRILTSPTPRPSAPLEAGPHELRARIDHGRLEVVADGALVWEGDVSAAIEGLRGPAGLRTDNARIEGTFSTD
;
A
#
# COMPACT_ATOMS: atom_id res chain seq x y z
N ASP A 1 6.32 12.75 14.90
CA ASP A 1 5.66 13.10 13.63
C ASP A 1 6.61 12.78 12.48
N ALA A 2 6.73 11.48 12.18
CA ALA A 2 7.64 11.00 11.14
C ALA A 2 6.95 11.08 9.77
N PRO A 3 7.54 11.72 8.75
CA PRO A 3 6.95 11.82 7.41
C PRO A 3 6.73 10.46 6.73
N THR A 4 7.49 9.46 7.10
CA THR A 4 7.36 8.12 6.52
C THR A 4 7.43 7.05 7.61
N THR A 5 6.46 6.15 7.59
CA THR A 5 6.49 4.91 8.40
C THR A 5 6.44 3.70 7.48
N ARG A 6 7.30 2.73 7.73
CA ARG A 6 7.34 1.45 7.01
C ARG A 6 7.53 0.33 8.01
N ALA A 7 6.58 -0.58 8.07
CA ALA A 7 6.63 -1.73 8.96
C ALA A 7 6.19 -2.99 8.21
N VAL A 8 6.64 -4.14 8.69
CA VAL A 8 6.18 -5.46 8.24
C VAL A 8 5.91 -6.34 9.45
N ALA A 9 4.98 -7.25 9.33
CA ALA A 9 4.69 -8.25 10.34
C ALA A 9 5.88 -9.21 10.50
N LYS A 10 5.99 -9.84 11.67
CA LYS A 10 7.05 -10.84 11.92
C LYS A 10 6.74 -12.23 11.35
N GLY A 11 5.58 -12.42 10.76
CA GLY A 11 5.12 -13.71 10.22
C GLY A 11 3.89 -13.54 9.36
N GLY A 12 3.22 -14.65 9.04
CA GLY A 12 2.05 -14.70 8.18
C GLY A 12 2.39 -14.98 6.72
N THR A 13 1.37 -15.22 5.91
CA THR A 13 1.51 -15.53 4.48
C THR A 13 1.85 -14.32 3.63
N GLY A 14 1.61 -13.11 4.16
CA GLY A 14 1.73 -11.86 3.44
C GLY A 14 0.61 -11.60 2.42
N ALA A 15 -0.33 -12.50 2.31
CA ALA A 15 -1.42 -12.41 1.33
C ALA A 15 -2.63 -11.60 1.84
N THR A 16 -2.70 -11.35 3.14
CA THR A 16 -3.82 -10.66 3.79
C THR A 16 -3.31 -9.56 4.70
N ALA A 17 -3.92 -8.39 4.63
CA ALA A 17 -3.64 -7.27 5.53
C ALA A 17 -4.89 -6.42 5.74
N ALA A 18 -5.04 -5.89 6.94
CA ALA A 18 -6.05 -4.91 7.29
C ALA A 18 -5.47 -3.82 8.19
N LEU A 19 -5.88 -2.60 7.95
CA LEU A 19 -5.55 -1.44 8.76
C LEU A 19 -6.83 -0.69 9.11
N ARG A 20 -7.16 -0.65 10.40
CA ARG A 20 -8.20 0.24 10.96
C ARG A 20 -7.50 1.44 11.55
N PHE A 21 -7.84 2.63 11.09
CA PHE A 21 -7.10 3.82 11.48
C PHE A 21 -7.97 5.07 11.44
N THR A 22 -7.55 6.07 12.19
CA THR A 22 -8.01 7.44 12.04
C THR A 22 -6.93 8.23 11.30
N TYR A 23 -7.26 8.79 10.14
CA TYR A 23 -6.38 9.70 9.42
C TYR A 23 -6.53 11.10 10.02
N LEU A 24 -5.43 11.61 10.58
CA LEU A 24 -5.35 12.89 11.28
C LEU A 24 -4.83 14.03 10.39
N GLY A 25 -4.71 13.77 9.10
CA GLY A 25 -4.19 14.73 8.12
C GLY A 25 -2.70 14.53 7.79
N THR A 26 -2.18 15.46 7.02
CA THR A 26 -0.78 15.47 6.60
C THR A 26 0.15 15.78 7.78
N THR A 27 1.36 15.23 7.76
CA THR A 27 2.41 15.54 8.73
C THR A 27 2.82 17.01 8.65
N ALA A 28 3.25 17.59 9.77
CA ALA A 28 3.70 18.99 9.82
C ALA A 28 4.93 19.23 8.91
N ARG A 29 5.84 18.24 8.86
CA ARG A 29 6.94 18.21 7.92
C ARG A 29 6.64 17.17 6.86
N THR A 30 6.80 17.52 5.59
CA THR A 30 6.61 16.63 4.46
C THR A 30 7.92 16.37 3.75
N ASP A 31 8.11 15.12 3.33
CA ASP A 31 9.24 14.71 2.52
C ASP A 31 8.76 14.28 1.13
N ALA A 32 9.56 14.55 0.11
CA ALA A 32 9.31 14.04 -1.23
C ALA A 32 9.53 12.52 -1.26
N LEU A 33 8.69 11.81 -2.01
CA LEU A 33 8.92 10.43 -2.37
C LEU A 33 10.17 10.32 -3.28
N SER A 34 10.70 9.12 -3.45
CA SER A 34 11.82 8.90 -4.38
C SER A 34 11.54 9.35 -5.81
N SER A 35 10.26 9.47 -6.19
CA SER A 35 9.81 10.03 -7.46
C SER A 35 9.86 11.56 -7.53
N GLY A 36 10.16 12.25 -6.42
CA GLY A 36 10.11 13.71 -6.29
C GLY A 36 8.73 14.27 -5.92
N GLU A 37 7.68 13.45 -5.94
CA GLU A 37 6.34 13.89 -5.57
C GLU A 37 6.18 13.99 -4.05
N VAL A 38 5.49 15.02 -3.58
CA VAL A 38 5.01 15.13 -2.20
C VAL A 38 3.56 14.63 -2.18
N ARG A 39 3.33 13.56 -1.42
CA ARG A 39 2.03 12.89 -1.41
C ARG A 39 1.70 12.42 0.00
N SER A 40 0.49 12.70 0.48
CA SER A 40 -0.03 12.11 1.72
C SER A 40 -0.80 10.84 1.39
N GLN A 41 -0.40 9.72 1.96
CA GLN A 41 -1.02 8.43 1.69
C GLN A 41 -0.79 7.44 2.83
N VAL A 42 -1.73 6.51 2.95
CA VAL A 42 -1.70 5.38 3.89
C VAL A 42 -1.92 4.10 3.10
N GLY A 43 -1.24 3.02 3.44
CA GLY A 43 -1.47 1.80 2.70
C GLY A 43 -0.87 0.54 3.30
N LEU A 44 -1.11 -0.53 2.58
CA LEU A 44 -0.71 -1.89 2.92
C LEU A 44 0.42 -2.36 2.00
N LYS A 45 1.27 -3.19 2.55
CA LYS A 45 2.25 -4.00 1.82
C LYS A 45 1.78 -5.43 1.84
N LEU A 46 1.83 -6.10 0.70
CA LEU A 46 1.57 -7.53 0.59
C LEU A 46 2.78 -8.22 -0.03
N LEU A 47 3.05 -9.44 0.42
CA LEU A 47 4.18 -10.25 -0.06
C LEU A 47 5.49 -9.46 -0.07
N ALA A 48 5.74 -8.70 1.02
CA ALA A 48 6.86 -7.78 1.12
C ALA A 48 8.16 -8.54 1.38
N GLU A 49 8.79 -9.02 0.30
CA GLU A 49 10.08 -9.72 0.34
C GLU A 49 11.17 -8.81 0.90
N ASP A 50 11.18 -7.56 0.45
CA ASP A 50 12.09 -6.51 0.89
C ASP A 50 11.56 -5.11 0.52
N GLY A 51 12.41 -4.08 0.56
CA GLY A 51 12.07 -2.69 0.20
C GLY A 51 11.92 -2.42 -1.30
N CYS A 52 12.30 -3.38 -2.15
CA CYS A 52 12.34 -3.27 -3.61
C CYS A 52 11.39 -4.22 -4.33
N ASN A 53 10.85 -5.24 -3.62
CA ASN A 53 10.09 -6.33 -4.20
C ASN A 53 8.83 -6.63 -3.36
N LEU A 54 7.69 -6.09 -3.77
CA LEU A 54 6.42 -6.22 -3.05
C LEU A 54 5.23 -5.70 -3.87
N LEU A 55 4.04 -5.93 -3.35
CA LEU A 55 2.80 -5.32 -3.82
C LEU A 55 2.35 -4.25 -2.80
N TYR A 56 1.97 -3.08 -3.29
CA TYR A 56 1.39 -1.99 -2.52
C TYR A 56 -0.09 -1.80 -2.83
N VAL A 57 -0.86 -1.52 -1.79
CA VAL A 57 -2.22 -0.98 -1.86
C VAL A 57 -2.20 0.34 -1.11
N MET A 58 -2.24 1.46 -1.84
CA MET A 58 -2.09 2.80 -1.26
C MET A 58 -3.38 3.60 -1.39
N TRP A 59 -3.85 4.17 -0.30
CA TRP A 59 -4.96 5.10 -0.29
C TRP A 59 -4.41 6.53 -0.19
N ARG A 60 -4.62 7.30 -1.24
CA ARG A 60 -4.06 8.63 -1.43
C ARG A 60 -5.05 9.70 -1.04
N ALA A 61 -4.58 10.73 -0.34
CA ALA A 61 -5.34 11.95 -0.06
C ALA A 61 -5.23 12.95 -1.22
N GLY A 62 -6.04 14.02 -1.16
CA GLY A 62 -6.04 15.10 -2.13
C GLY A 62 -6.98 14.88 -3.32
N GLU A 63 -7.16 15.90 -4.15
CA GLU A 63 -8.17 15.92 -5.24
C GLU A 63 -8.06 14.77 -6.24
N ARG A 64 -6.86 14.28 -6.51
CA ARG A 64 -6.58 13.12 -7.36
C ARG A 64 -6.28 11.86 -6.55
N GLY A 65 -6.81 11.81 -5.33
CA GLY A 65 -6.63 10.69 -4.42
C GLY A 65 -7.45 9.47 -4.81
N GLY A 66 -7.51 8.53 -3.88
CA GLY A 66 -8.18 7.25 -4.04
C GLY A 66 -7.21 6.08 -3.88
N VAL A 67 -7.73 4.86 -4.01
CA VAL A 67 -6.94 3.63 -3.86
C VAL A 67 -6.20 3.30 -5.14
N VAL A 68 -4.90 3.04 -5.03
CA VAL A 68 -4.03 2.62 -6.12
C VAL A 68 -3.32 1.34 -5.73
N VAL A 69 -3.34 0.37 -6.63
CA VAL A 69 -2.60 -0.89 -6.51
C VAL A 69 -1.39 -0.84 -7.42
N GLN A 70 -0.22 -1.17 -6.89
CA GLN A 70 1.02 -1.16 -7.67
C GLN A 70 2.00 -2.22 -7.16
N THR A 71 2.78 -2.79 -8.05
CA THR A 71 3.94 -3.59 -7.69
C THR A 71 5.20 -2.74 -7.74
N LYS A 72 6.19 -3.14 -6.96
CA LYS A 72 7.56 -2.70 -7.09
C LYS A 72 8.43 -3.94 -7.25
N ARG A 73 9.16 -4.03 -8.35
CA ARG A 73 9.96 -5.20 -8.71
C ARG A 73 11.35 -4.78 -9.17
N ASN A 74 12.35 -5.17 -8.40
CA ASN A 74 13.75 -4.89 -8.71
C ASN A 74 14.59 -6.11 -8.33
N ARG A 75 14.64 -7.09 -9.25
CA ARG A 75 15.39 -8.32 -9.04
C ARG A 75 16.86 -8.01 -8.73
N GLY A 76 17.39 -8.58 -7.66
CA GLY A 76 18.76 -8.39 -7.22
C GLY A 76 19.02 -7.13 -6.39
N LYS A 77 17.97 -6.33 -6.13
CA LYS A 77 18.03 -5.18 -5.19
C LYS A 77 17.05 -5.42 -4.05
N SER A 78 17.45 -5.08 -2.83
CA SER A 78 16.66 -5.35 -1.62
C SER A 78 16.43 -4.12 -0.75
N THR A 79 17.30 -3.13 -0.82
CA THR A 79 17.18 -1.91 -0.01
C THR A 79 16.59 -0.75 -0.80
N SER A 80 15.79 0.07 -0.15
CA SER A 80 15.20 1.26 -0.78
C SER A 80 16.25 2.24 -1.32
N PHE A 81 17.45 2.22 -0.75
CA PHE A 81 18.60 2.99 -1.25
C PHE A 81 19.04 2.52 -2.65
N GLU A 82 19.04 1.20 -2.88
CA GLU A 82 19.45 0.63 -4.18
C GLU A 82 18.43 0.84 -5.27
N CYS A 83 17.14 0.69 -4.96
CA CYS A 83 16.09 0.71 -5.98
C CYS A 83 15.40 2.06 -6.14
N GLY A 84 15.45 2.95 -5.12
CA GLY A 84 14.83 4.26 -5.20
C GLY A 84 13.39 4.23 -5.73
N ALA A 85 13.13 4.95 -6.80
CA ALA A 85 11.85 4.99 -7.50
C ALA A 85 11.69 3.93 -8.60
N ASP A 86 12.70 3.09 -8.83
CA ASP A 86 12.67 2.12 -9.92
C ASP A 86 11.70 0.95 -9.64
N GLY A 87 11.21 0.35 -10.72
CA GLY A 87 10.47 -0.89 -10.70
C GLY A 87 9.00 -0.78 -10.31
N TYR A 88 8.45 0.42 -10.12
CA TYR A 88 7.03 0.63 -9.87
C TYR A 88 6.20 0.40 -11.13
N ARG A 89 5.11 -0.35 -10.98
CA ARG A 89 4.10 -0.55 -12.01
C ARG A 89 2.71 -0.48 -11.39
N ILE A 90 1.88 0.45 -11.87
CA ILE A 90 0.46 0.53 -11.49
C ILE A 90 -0.28 -0.63 -12.16
N LEU A 91 -1.10 -1.32 -11.38
CA LEU A 91 -1.99 -2.38 -11.86
C LEU A 91 -3.38 -1.81 -12.08
N THR A 92 -3.95 -2.09 -13.25
CA THR A 92 -5.30 -1.64 -13.60
C THR A 92 -6.29 -2.77 -13.33
N SER A 93 -7.36 -2.46 -12.60
CA SER A 93 -8.47 -3.40 -12.43
C SER A 93 -9.22 -3.58 -13.75
N PRO A 94 -9.54 -4.81 -14.15
CA PRO A 94 -10.38 -5.06 -15.32
C PRO A 94 -11.82 -4.56 -15.13
N THR A 95 -12.24 -4.37 -13.87
CA THR A 95 -13.53 -3.81 -13.49
C THR A 95 -13.29 -2.55 -12.66
N PRO A 96 -13.07 -1.38 -13.30
CA PRO A 96 -12.79 -0.15 -12.58
C PRO A 96 -13.91 0.21 -11.60
N ARG A 97 -13.55 0.54 -10.39
CA ARG A 97 -14.46 0.96 -9.33
C ARG A 97 -14.01 2.33 -8.79
N PRO A 98 -14.95 3.23 -8.52
CA PRO A 98 -14.58 4.51 -7.91
C PRO A 98 -14.06 4.27 -6.49
N SER A 99 -13.02 5.00 -6.13
CA SER A 99 -12.58 5.14 -4.75
C SER A 99 -12.35 6.61 -4.42
N ALA A 100 -12.97 7.06 -3.33
CA ALA A 100 -12.83 8.44 -2.88
C ALA A 100 -11.38 8.69 -2.38
N PRO A 101 -10.89 9.94 -2.45
CA PRO A 101 -9.68 10.34 -1.76
C PRO A 101 -9.74 10.02 -0.27
N LEU A 102 -8.58 9.78 0.35
CA LEU A 102 -8.49 9.65 1.80
C LEU A 102 -8.75 11.01 2.45
N GLU A 103 -9.75 11.08 3.28
CA GLU A 103 -10.15 12.26 4.04
C GLU A 103 -9.84 12.07 5.54
N ALA A 104 -9.87 13.17 6.32
CA ALA A 104 -9.69 13.07 7.76
C ALA A 104 -10.85 12.30 8.41
N GLY A 105 -10.53 11.40 9.33
CA GLY A 105 -11.51 10.60 10.04
C GLY A 105 -11.15 9.12 10.16
N PRO A 106 -12.09 8.31 10.69
CA PRO A 106 -11.91 6.88 10.86
C PRO A 106 -12.09 6.12 9.53
N HIS A 107 -11.20 5.17 9.27
CA HIS A 107 -11.17 4.37 8.04
C HIS A 107 -10.78 2.92 8.29
N GLU A 108 -11.14 2.06 7.35
CA GLU A 108 -10.63 0.70 7.25
C GLU A 108 -10.17 0.42 5.82
N LEU A 109 -8.95 -0.06 5.66
CA LEU A 109 -8.41 -0.56 4.40
C LEU A 109 -8.04 -2.02 4.56
N ARG A 110 -8.60 -2.90 3.73
CA ARG A 110 -8.31 -4.34 3.71
C ARG A 110 -7.90 -4.78 2.32
N ALA A 111 -6.95 -5.71 2.28
CA ALA A 111 -6.52 -6.33 1.03
C ALA A 111 -6.30 -7.82 1.25
N ARG A 112 -6.72 -8.64 0.30
CA ARG A 112 -6.56 -10.09 0.32
C ARG A 112 -6.23 -10.60 -1.07
N ILE A 113 -5.19 -11.43 -1.14
CA ILE A 113 -4.86 -12.23 -2.31
C ILE A 113 -5.31 -13.66 -2.05
N ASP A 114 -6.16 -14.18 -2.91
CA ASP A 114 -6.63 -15.55 -2.88
C ASP A 114 -6.50 -16.15 -4.29
N HIS A 115 -5.72 -17.24 -4.44
CA HIS A 115 -5.44 -17.89 -5.74
C HIS A 115 -5.05 -16.88 -6.85
N GLY A 116 -4.19 -15.91 -6.52
CA GLY A 116 -3.72 -14.89 -7.46
C GLY A 116 -4.70 -13.75 -7.75
N ARG A 117 -5.90 -13.77 -7.15
CA ARG A 117 -6.88 -12.69 -7.25
C ARG A 117 -6.76 -11.76 -6.04
N LEU A 118 -6.52 -10.49 -6.30
CA LEU A 118 -6.53 -9.44 -5.27
C LEU A 118 -7.91 -8.81 -5.17
N GLU A 119 -8.37 -8.64 -3.94
CA GLU A 119 -9.52 -7.81 -3.57
C GLU A 119 -9.09 -6.75 -2.57
N VAL A 120 -9.53 -5.51 -2.79
CA VAL A 120 -9.29 -4.38 -1.89
C VAL A 120 -10.62 -3.75 -1.49
N VAL A 121 -10.82 -3.65 -0.20
CA VAL A 121 -12.01 -3.05 0.41
C VAL A 121 -11.58 -1.82 1.21
N ALA A 122 -12.19 -0.68 0.93
CA ALA A 122 -12.01 0.58 1.65
C ALA A 122 -13.35 1.01 2.24
N ASP A 123 -13.42 1.19 3.55
CA ASP A 123 -14.64 1.55 4.31
C ASP A 123 -15.85 0.69 3.95
N GLY A 124 -15.63 -0.62 3.84
CA GLY A 124 -16.68 -1.60 3.53
C GLY A 124 -17.04 -1.73 2.05
N ALA A 125 -16.51 -0.89 1.17
CA ALA A 125 -16.75 -0.94 -0.27
C ALA A 125 -15.60 -1.62 -1.01
N LEU A 126 -15.92 -2.53 -1.93
CA LEU A 126 -14.93 -3.11 -2.85
C LEU A 126 -14.49 -2.02 -3.84
N VAL A 127 -13.21 -1.62 -3.79
CA VAL A 127 -12.67 -0.53 -4.60
C VAL A 127 -11.69 -0.99 -5.68
N TRP A 128 -11.16 -2.20 -5.54
CA TRP A 128 -10.29 -2.79 -6.55
C TRP A 128 -10.38 -4.32 -6.51
N GLU A 129 -10.45 -4.94 -7.66
CA GLU A 129 -10.34 -6.40 -7.79
C GLU A 129 -9.67 -6.77 -9.12
N GLY A 130 -8.93 -7.86 -9.14
CA GLY A 130 -8.31 -8.35 -10.37
C GLY A 130 -7.30 -9.47 -10.13
N ASP A 131 -6.93 -10.14 -11.22
CA ASP A 131 -5.85 -11.12 -11.24
C ASP A 131 -4.50 -10.40 -11.19
N VAL A 132 -3.70 -10.72 -10.20
CA VAL A 132 -2.36 -10.16 -9.99
C VAL A 132 -1.28 -11.24 -10.10
N SER A 133 -1.62 -12.47 -10.47
CA SER A 133 -0.73 -13.64 -10.47
C SER A 133 0.60 -13.36 -11.16
N ALA A 134 0.56 -12.81 -12.37
CA ALA A 134 1.77 -12.48 -13.12
C ALA A 134 2.59 -11.36 -12.45
N ALA A 135 1.93 -10.38 -11.84
CA ALA A 135 2.57 -9.25 -11.20
C ALA A 135 3.29 -9.62 -9.89
N ILE A 136 2.79 -10.64 -9.19
CA ILE A 136 3.33 -11.11 -7.90
C ILE A 136 4.13 -12.41 -8.02
N GLU A 137 4.34 -12.92 -9.22
CA GLU A 137 5.04 -14.19 -9.44
C GLU A 137 6.39 -14.21 -8.70
N GLY A 138 6.59 -15.24 -7.87
CA GLY A 138 7.80 -15.43 -7.08
C GLY A 138 7.96 -14.49 -5.88
N LEU A 139 7.07 -13.52 -5.65
CA LEU A 139 7.09 -12.71 -4.43
C LEU A 139 6.69 -13.55 -3.22
N ARG A 140 7.48 -13.44 -2.16
CA ARG A 140 7.25 -14.09 -0.88
C ARG A 140 7.71 -13.17 0.24
N GLY A 141 6.89 -12.98 1.24
CA GLY A 141 7.25 -12.15 2.38
C GLY A 141 6.01 -11.78 3.20
N PRO A 142 6.19 -11.14 4.34
CA PRO A 142 5.11 -10.76 5.21
C PRO A 142 4.25 -9.64 4.62
N ALA A 143 3.09 -9.42 5.23
CA ALA A 143 2.32 -8.20 5.04
C ALA A 143 2.86 -7.07 5.93
N GLY A 144 2.49 -5.84 5.62
CA GLY A 144 2.90 -4.68 6.39
C GLY A 144 2.10 -3.43 6.07
N LEU A 145 2.53 -2.33 6.63
CA LEU A 145 1.94 -1.02 6.37
C LEU A 145 3.00 -0.01 5.89
N ARG A 146 2.49 1.02 5.24
CA ARG A 146 3.28 2.19 4.82
C ARG A 146 2.44 3.45 4.97
N THR A 147 3.05 4.50 5.51
CA THR A 147 2.52 5.86 5.41
C THR A 147 3.58 6.76 4.79
N ASP A 148 3.14 7.70 3.99
CA ASP A 148 3.96 8.81 3.52
C ASP A 148 3.22 10.10 3.82
N ASN A 149 3.87 11.04 4.52
CA ASN A 149 3.34 12.35 4.91
C ASN A 149 1.94 12.29 5.57
N ALA A 150 1.59 11.20 6.24
CA ALA A 150 0.29 10.95 6.81
C ALA A 150 0.40 10.64 8.31
N ARG A 151 -0.39 11.35 9.13
CA ARG A 151 -0.57 11.06 10.54
C ARG A 151 -1.74 10.12 10.71
N ILE A 152 -1.52 9.00 11.38
CA ILE A 152 -2.56 8.03 11.69
C ILE A 152 -2.44 7.52 13.11
N GLU A 153 -3.57 7.12 13.66
CA GLU A 153 -3.66 6.26 14.85
C GLU A 153 -4.49 5.05 14.48
N GLY A 154 -4.03 3.84 14.82
CA GLY A 154 -4.78 2.67 14.40
C GLY A 154 -4.14 1.33 14.74
N THR A 155 -4.76 0.28 14.22
CA THR A 155 -4.36 -1.11 14.44
C THR A 155 -4.18 -1.81 13.10
N PHE A 156 -3.01 -2.41 12.92
CA PHE A 156 -2.69 -3.29 11.78
C PHE A 156 -2.90 -4.75 12.18
N SER A 157 -3.47 -5.53 11.26
CA SER A 157 -3.62 -6.99 11.41
C SER A 157 -3.30 -7.71 10.12
N THR A 158 -2.85 -8.96 10.24
CA THR A 158 -2.58 -9.90 9.15
C THR A 158 -2.93 -11.30 9.60
N ASP A 159 -2.98 -12.27 8.68
CA ASP A 159 -3.15 -13.70 8.94
C ASP A 159 -1.88 -14.35 9.47
#